data_1d6aa2d2291cc295a69654f1fa69fe31
#
_entry.id   1d6aa2d2291cc295a69654f1fa69fe31
#
_cell.length_a   1.000
_cell.length_b   1.000
_cell.length_c   1.000
_cell.angle_alpha   90.00
_cell.angle_beta   90.00
_cell.angle_gamma   90.00
#
_symmetry.space_group_name_H-M   'P 1'
#
loop_
_entity.id
_entity.type
_entity.pdbx_description
1 polymer ?
#
loop_
_entity_poly.entity_id
_entity_poly.type
_entity_poly.pdbx_seq_one_letter_code
_entity_poly.pdbx_strand_id
1 'polypeptide(L)'
;MQFDFKCIKLESYYFKGICTVGIPTIIMQSMSSVMCFGINKLLLDFSTTSTAVFGAYFKLQTFVYMAVFGLNNALIPIVAFNIGAKHAERIKKVIRLSGAYSALIGLVGLIIMEMLPIQLISAFAPSEEMFLLGVTALRILGLSFVFGGISVMTCYALQGFSRGIASLLISALRQVIILLPLASIMGKMMGINGIWWSFLVSETVTVAFAIIYLGIAEKKELSFLASMPLEQSIAE
;
A
#
# COMPACT_ATOMS: atom_id res chain seq x y z
N MET A 1 24.15 -24.79 -13.14
CA MET A 1 24.15 -24.61 -11.66
C MET A 1 23.70 -25.93 -11.06
N GLN A 2 24.58 -26.66 -10.37
CA GLN A 2 24.18 -27.86 -9.64
C GLN A 2 23.81 -27.41 -8.23
N PHE A 3 22.54 -27.64 -7.83
CA PHE A 3 22.09 -27.40 -6.47
C PHE A 3 22.53 -28.58 -5.59
N ASP A 4 23.54 -28.36 -4.74
CA ASP A 4 23.94 -29.33 -3.73
C ASP A 4 23.29 -28.98 -2.40
N PHE A 5 22.24 -29.73 -2.03
CA PHE A 5 21.50 -29.54 -0.78
C PHE A 5 22.35 -29.74 0.48
N LYS A 6 23.52 -30.41 0.36
CA LYS A 6 24.47 -30.59 1.50
C LYS A 6 25.19 -29.30 1.88
N CYS A 7 25.16 -28.27 1.01
CA CYS A 7 25.79 -26.99 1.28
C CYS A 7 24.87 -25.99 2.01
N ILE A 8 23.60 -26.35 2.24
CA ILE A 8 22.66 -25.48 2.97
C ILE A 8 23.00 -25.54 4.45
N LYS A 9 23.73 -24.53 4.95
CA LYS A 9 23.96 -24.30 6.39
C LYS A 9 23.04 -23.18 6.83
N LEU A 10 22.20 -23.45 7.82
CA LEU A 10 21.40 -22.44 8.51
C LEU A 10 22.33 -21.64 9.45
N GLU A 11 22.95 -20.60 8.93
CA GLU A 11 23.73 -19.67 9.75
C GLU A 11 22.80 -18.65 10.41
N SER A 12 22.87 -18.55 11.73
CA SER A 12 22.03 -17.67 12.54
C SER A 12 22.10 -16.20 12.09
N TYR A 13 23.24 -15.76 11.57
CA TYR A 13 23.44 -14.41 11.05
C TYR A 13 22.51 -14.10 9.87
N TYR A 14 22.49 -14.93 8.84
CA TYR A 14 21.62 -14.75 7.66
C TYR A 14 20.15 -14.92 8.01
N PHE A 15 19.82 -15.91 8.88
CA PHE A 15 18.45 -16.13 9.33
C PHE A 15 17.90 -14.92 10.08
N LYS A 16 18.67 -14.30 10.98
CA LYS A 16 18.29 -13.09 11.71
C LYS A 16 18.06 -11.92 10.74
N GLY A 17 18.93 -11.74 9.75
CA GLY A 17 18.77 -10.71 8.71
C GLY A 17 17.48 -10.88 7.92
N ILE A 18 17.19 -12.10 7.46
CA ILE A 18 15.95 -12.43 6.73
C ILE A 18 14.72 -12.17 7.61
N CYS A 19 14.72 -12.61 8.87
CA CYS A 19 13.60 -12.40 9.79
C CYS A 19 13.37 -10.92 10.11
N THR A 20 14.41 -10.13 10.24
CA THR A 20 14.29 -8.68 10.56
C THR A 20 13.51 -7.92 9.49
N VAL A 21 13.62 -8.30 8.23
CA VAL A 21 12.87 -7.69 7.12
C VAL A 21 11.60 -8.48 6.79
N GLY A 22 11.67 -9.80 6.85
CA GLY A 22 10.57 -10.69 6.47
C GLY A 22 9.38 -10.61 7.41
N ILE A 23 9.61 -10.61 8.74
CA ILE A 23 8.52 -10.58 9.73
C ILE A 23 7.66 -9.31 9.60
N PRO A 24 8.23 -8.08 9.57
CA PRO A 24 7.44 -6.88 9.32
C PRO A 24 6.66 -6.92 8.01
N THR A 25 7.26 -7.48 6.96
CA THR A 25 6.60 -7.60 5.64
C THR A 25 5.42 -8.57 5.69
N ILE A 26 5.56 -9.73 6.35
CA ILE A 26 4.45 -10.69 6.53
C ILE A 26 3.31 -10.04 7.30
N ILE A 27 3.60 -9.37 8.41
CA ILE A 27 2.58 -8.69 9.21
C ILE A 27 1.90 -7.59 8.37
N MET A 28 2.66 -6.81 7.62
CA MET A 28 2.13 -5.76 6.75
C MET A 28 1.16 -6.33 5.69
N GLN A 29 1.49 -7.45 5.07
CA GLN A 29 0.61 -8.11 4.09
C GLN A 29 -0.64 -8.70 4.74
N SER A 30 -0.51 -9.20 5.97
CA SER A 30 -1.64 -9.74 6.74
C SER A 30 -2.66 -8.65 7.15
N MET A 31 -2.24 -7.37 7.22
CA MET A 31 -3.15 -6.27 7.55
C MET A 31 -4.31 -6.14 6.55
N SER A 32 -4.08 -6.47 5.28
CA SER A 32 -5.14 -6.46 4.26
C SER A 32 -6.23 -7.49 4.56
N SER A 33 -5.87 -8.67 5.09
CA SER A 33 -6.83 -9.69 5.48
C SER A 33 -7.64 -9.26 6.71
N VAL A 34 -6.97 -8.64 7.68
CA VAL A 34 -7.63 -8.09 8.89
C VAL A 34 -8.62 -6.99 8.49
N MET A 35 -8.21 -6.08 7.62
CA MET A 35 -9.06 -5.03 7.07
C MET A 35 -10.27 -5.61 6.35
N CYS A 36 -10.05 -6.56 5.44
CA CYS A 36 -11.11 -7.20 4.67
C CYS A 36 -12.13 -7.90 5.59
N PHE A 37 -11.65 -8.62 6.60
CA PHE A 37 -12.51 -9.25 7.62
C PHE A 37 -13.32 -8.21 8.40
N GLY A 38 -12.68 -7.14 8.87
CA GLY A 38 -13.33 -6.08 9.65
C GLY A 38 -14.39 -5.34 8.84
N ILE A 39 -14.09 -4.94 7.61
CA ILE A 39 -15.06 -4.27 6.72
C ILE A 39 -16.21 -5.20 6.36
N ASN A 40 -15.97 -6.48 6.02
CA ASN A 40 -17.04 -7.43 5.75
C ASN A 40 -17.96 -7.60 6.94
N LYS A 41 -17.43 -7.66 8.17
CA LYS A 41 -18.25 -7.74 9.38
C LYS A 41 -19.15 -6.52 9.54
N LEU A 42 -18.64 -5.31 9.32
CA LEU A 42 -19.43 -4.08 9.36
C LEU A 42 -20.49 -4.01 8.26
N LEU A 43 -20.19 -4.51 7.06
CA LEU A 43 -21.14 -4.53 5.94
C LEU A 43 -22.25 -5.57 6.11
N LEU A 44 -21.97 -6.70 6.77
CA LEU A 44 -22.97 -7.71 7.08
C LEU A 44 -24.09 -7.19 7.99
N ASP A 45 -23.80 -6.18 8.82
CA ASP A 45 -24.82 -5.53 9.65
C ASP A 45 -25.87 -4.76 8.81
N PHE A 46 -25.56 -4.46 7.54
CA PHE A 46 -26.46 -3.79 6.60
C PHE A 46 -27.15 -4.78 5.66
N SER A 47 -26.38 -5.52 4.87
CA SER A 47 -26.91 -6.59 3.99
C SER A 47 -25.79 -7.50 3.47
N THR A 48 -26.17 -8.73 3.07
CA THR A 48 -25.26 -9.64 2.36
C THR A 48 -24.87 -9.10 0.98
N THR A 49 -25.75 -8.33 0.33
CA THR A 49 -25.50 -7.66 -0.92
C THR A 49 -24.35 -6.65 -0.80
N SER A 50 -24.24 -5.96 0.34
CA SER A 50 -23.17 -5.01 0.62
C SER A 50 -21.77 -5.66 0.63
N THR A 51 -21.69 -6.87 1.19
CA THR A 51 -20.42 -7.62 1.18
C THR A 51 -20.06 -8.11 -0.23
N ALA A 52 -21.05 -8.47 -1.03
CA ALA A 52 -20.82 -8.83 -2.44
C ALA A 52 -20.29 -7.64 -3.24
N VAL A 53 -20.85 -6.44 -3.03
CA VAL A 53 -20.36 -5.19 -3.63
C VAL A 53 -18.89 -4.92 -3.24
N PHE A 54 -18.56 -5.05 -1.95
CA PHE A 54 -17.20 -4.90 -1.47
C PHE A 54 -16.25 -5.93 -2.08
N GLY A 55 -16.70 -7.19 -2.22
CA GLY A 55 -15.93 -8.25 -2.88
C GLY A 55 -15.63 -7.94 -4.35
N ALA A 56 -16.60 -7.40 -5.09
CA ALA A 56 -16.42 -6.95 -6.47
C ALA A 56 -15.41 -5.80 -6.55
N TYR A 57 -15.59 -4.76 -5.72
CA TYR A 57 -14.64 -3.65 -5.60
C TYR A 57 -13.23 -4.13 -5.29
N PHE A 58 -13.06 -5.03 -4.30
CA PHE A 58 -11.75 -5.52 -3.88
C PHE A 58 -10.99 -6.25 -5.00
N LYS A 59 -11.71 -7.00 -5.85
CA LYS A 59 -11.13 -7.61 -7.05
C LYS A 59 -10.68 -6.56 -8.06
N LEU A 60 -11.49 -5.56 -8.34
CA LEU A 60 -11.17 -4.46 -9.26
C LEU A 60 -10.00 -3.63 -8.73
N GLN A 61 -10.01 -3.30 -7.45
CA GLN A 61 -8.91 -2.62 -6.78
C GLN A 61 -7.60 -3.41 -6.91
N THR A 62 -7.63 -4.70 -6.64
CA THR A 62 -6.44 -5.56 -6.74
C THR A 62 -5.84 -5.50 -8.13
N PHE A 63 -6.67 -5.48 -9.18
CA PHE A 63 -6.19 -5.38 -10.56
C PHE A 63 -5.43 -4.09 -10.83
N VAL A 64 -5.93 -2.94 -10.38
CA VAL A 64 -5.24 -1.65 -10.50
C VAL A 64 -3.96 -1.63 -9.66
N TYR A 65 -4.02 -2.14 -8.43
CA TYR A 65 -2.88 -2.13 -7.53
C TYR A 65 -1.77 -3.13 -7.91
N MET A 66 -2.04 -4.16 -8.72
CA MET A 66 -0.98 -5.02 -9.26
C MET A 66 0.09 -4.22 -10.01
N ALA A 67 -0.32 -3.22 -10.79
CA ALA A 67 0.63 -2.34 -11.49
C ALA A 67 1.44 -1.48 -10.49
N VAL A 68 0.78 -0.95 -9.45
CA VAL A 68 1.43 -0.19 -8.37
C VAL A 68 2.42 -1.07 -7.60
N PHE A 69 2.05 -2.30 -7.26
CA PHE A 69 2.93 -3.24 -6.58
C PHE A 69 4.13 -3.64 -7.44
N GLY A 70 3.93 -3.91 -8.73
CA GLY A 70 5.01 -4.22 -9.67
C GLY A 70 6.05 -3.10 -9.73
N LEU A 71 5.60 -1.85 -9.89
CA LEU A 71 6.46 -0.68 -9.88
C LEU A 71 7.24 -0.56 -8.55
N ASN A 72 6.54 -0.70 -7.43
CA ASN A 72 7.12 -0.45 -6.13
C ASN A 72 8.04 -1.59 -5.65
N ASN A 73 7.82 -2.84 -6.09
CA ASN A 73 8.75 -3.93 -5.85
C ASN A 73 10.14 -3.67 -6.45
N ALA A 74 10.20 -2.95 -7.60
CA ALA A 74 11.47 -2.52 -8.18
C ALA A 74 12.11 -1.36 -7.40
N LEU A 75 11.31 -0.55 -6.68
CA LEU A 75 11.82 0.59 -5.91
C LEU A 75 12.76 0.17 -4.78
N ILE A 76 12.43 -0.91 -4.06
CA ILE A 76 13.22 -1.40 -2.91
C ILE A 76 14.69 -1.63 -3.29
N PRO A 77 15.01 -2.51 -4.27
CA PRO A 77 16.40 -2.79 -4.61
C PRO A 77 17.12 -1.56 -5.21
N ILE A 78 16.41 -0.72 -5.96
CA ILE A 78 17.01 0.49 -6.54
C ILE A 78 17.40 1.46 -5.43
N VAL A 79 16.54 1.70 -4.43
CA VAL A 79 16.86 2.57 -3.30
C VAL A 79 18.02 1.98 -2.49
N ALA A 80 17.94 0.69 -2.13
CA ALA A 80 18.99 0.02 -1.35
C ALA A 80 20.36 0.05 -2.05
N PHE A 81 20.40 -0.23 -3.36
CA PHE A 81 21.63 -0.15 -4.16
C PHE A 81 22.23 1.26 -4.17
N ASN A 82 21.39 2.30 -4.40
CA ASN A 82 21.88 3.68 -4.46
C ASN A 82 22.29 4.22 -3.07
N ILE A 83 21.78 3.66 -1.97
CA ILE A 83 22.28 3.94 -0.62
C ILE A 83 23.73 3.41 -0.50
N GLY A 84 23.97 2.14 -0.86
CA GLY A 84 25.30 1.54 -0.85
C GLY A 84 26.29 2.28 -1.76
N ALA A 85 25.82 2.72 -2.93
CA ALA A 85 26.61 3.51 -3.89
C ALA A 85 26.72 5.00 -3.52
N LYS A 86 26.16 5.47 -2.42
CA LYS A 86 26.14 6.86 -1.93
C LYS A 86 25.58 7.87 -2.95
N HIS A 87 24.66 7.44 -3.83
CA HIS A 87 24.07 8.30 -4.86
C HIS A 87 22.77 8.98 -4.38
N ALA A 88 22.88 9.97 -3.49
CA ALA A 88 21.76 10.70 -2.87
C ALA A 88 20.76 11.27 -3.90
N GLU A 89 21.24 11.91 -4.97
CA GLU A 89 20.37 12.52 -5.99
C GLU A 89 19.56 11.46 -6.78
N ARG A 90 20.13 10.27 -7.00
CA ARG A 90 19.42 9.17 -7.65
C ARG A 90 18.30 8.63 -6.77
N ILE A 91 18.52 8.53 -5.46
CA ILE A 91 17.51 8.12 -4.49
C ILE A 91 16.30 9.06 -4.54
N LYS A 92 16.52 10.38 -4.43
CA LYS A 92 15.46 11.39 -4.54
C LYS A 92 14.69 11.28 -5.85
N LYS A 93 15.42 11.16 -6.97
CA LYS A 93 14.82 11.09 -8.31
C LYS A 93 13.93 9.85 -8.44
N VAL A 94 14.41 8.69 -7.97
CA VAL A 94 13.65 7.43 -8.07
C VAL A 94 12.41 7.47 -7.19
N ILE A 95 12.49 7.94 -5.95
CA ILE A 95 11.34 8.09 -5.05
C ILE A 95 10.29 9.03 -5.67
N ARG A 96 10.72 10.19 -6.19
CA ARG A 96 9.81 11.15 -6.83
C ARG A 96 9.12 10.58 -8.07
N LEU A 97 9.88 9.89 -8.93
CA LEU A 97 9.33 9.24 -10.13
C LEU A 97 8.36 8.12 -9.76
N SER A 98 8.71 7.26 -8.80
CA SER A 98 7.80 6.20 -8.33
C SER A 98 6.53 6.78 -7.73
N GLY A 99 6.61 7.89 -6.99
CA GLY A 99 5.44 8.61 -6.49
C GLY A 99 4.55 9.14 -7.62
N ALA A 100 5.13 9.77 -8.62
CA ALA A 100 4.40 10.29 -9.77
C ALA A 100 3.72 9.17 -10.58
N TYR A 101 4.42 8.07 -10.84
CA TYR A 101 3.84 6.91 -11.54
C TYR A 101 2.77 6.20 -10.71
N SER A 102 2.96 6.05 -9.39
CA SER A 102 1.93 5.46 -8.51
C SER A 102 0.68 6.32 -8.47
N ALA A 103 0.83 7.64 -8.42
CA ALA A 103 -0.29 8.58 -8.50
C ALA A 103 -0.98 8.52 -9.87
N LEU A 104 -0.22 8.42 -10.97
CA LEU A 104 -0.77 8.30 -12.33
C LEU A 104 -1.57 6.99 -12.50
N ILE A 105 -1.04 5.87 -12.03
CA ILE A 105 -1.75 4.58 -12.05
C ILE A 105 -3.05 4.68 -11.23
N GLY A 106 -2.97 5.27 -10.02
CA GLY A 106 -4.15 5.54 -9.19
C GLY A 106 -5.17 6.44 -9.87
N LEU A 107 -4.71 7.48 -10.59
CA LEU A 107 -5.58 8.38 -11.37
C LEU A 107 -6.26 7.65 -12.53
N VAL A 108 -5.55 6.80 -13.25
CA VAL A 108 -6.14 5.95 -14.29
C VAL A 108 -7.19 5.02 -13.70
N GLY A 109 -6.90 4.39 -12.56
CA GLY A 109 -7.86 3.56 -11.82
C GLY A 109 -9.11 4.35 -11.41
N LEU A 110 -8.94 5.57 -10.88
CA LEU A 110 -10.03 6.47 -10.55
C LEU A 110 -10.91 6.79 -11.79
N ILE A 111 -10.28 7.18 -12.90
CA ILE A 111 -11.01 7.50 -14.15
C ILE A 111 -11.81 6.29 -14.62
N ILE A 112 -11.24 5.10 -14.57
CA ILE A 112 -11.95 3.86 -14.95
C ILE A 112 -13.16 3.62 -14.02
N MET A 113 -13.01 3.79 -12.70
CA MET A 113 -14.09 3.59 -11.73
C MET A 113 -15.20 4.64 -11.86
N GLU A 114 -14.87 5.87 -12.27
CA GLU A 114 -15.84 6.95 -12.47
C GLU A 114 -16.57 6.87 -13.84
N MET A 115 -15.84 6.51 -14.89
CA MET A 115 -16.41 6.49 -16.25
C MET A 115 -17.14 5.19 -16.60
N LEU A 116 -16.69 4.07 -16.02
CA LEU A 116 -17.18 2.73 -16.36
C LEU A 116 -17.78 1.94 -15.17
N PRO A 117 -18.39 2.58 -14.13
CA PRO A 117 -18.86 1.85 -12.97
C PRO A 117 -19.97 0.85 -13.30
N ILE A 118 -20.83 1.20 -14.27
CA ILE A 118 -21.93 0.37 -14.75
C ILE A 118 -21.38 -0.91 -15.39
N GLN A 119 -20.44 -0.77 -16.32
CA GLN A 119 -19.85 -1.91 -17.04
C GLN A 119 -19.05 -2.82 -16.08
N LEU A 120 -18.31 -2.20 -15.15
CA LEU A 120 -17.50 -2.93 -14.16
C LEU A 120 -18.39 -3.75 -13.23
N ILE A 121 -19.48 -3.18 -12.70
CA ILE A 121 -20.36 -3.95 -11.80
C ILE A 121 -21.16 -5.00 -12.57
N SER A 122 -21.58 -4.71 -13.80
CA SER A 122 -22.32 -5.65 -14.64
C SER A 122 -21.53 -6.92 -14.98
N ALA A 123 -20.20 -6.84 -15.01
CA ALA A 123 -19.33 -8.00 -15.21
C ALA A 123 -19.43 -9.06 -14.08
N PHE A 124 -19.99 -8.69 -12.93
CA PHE A 124 -20.21 -9.60 -11.79
C PHE A 124 -21.63 -10.19 -11.76
N ALA A 125 -22.42 -10.06 -12.83
CA ALA A 125 -23.81 -10.52 -12.91
C ALA A 125 -24.65 -10.09 -11.67
N PRO A 126 -24.75 -8.78 -11.39
CA PRO A 126 -25.33 -8.27 -10.16
C PRO A 126 -26.85 -8.44 -10.12
N SER A 127 -27.40 -8.62 -8.90
CA SER A 127 -28.82 -8.34 -8.66
C SER A 127 -29.11 -6.84 -8.81
N GLU A 128 -30.37 -6.46 -8.93
CA GLU A 128 -30.76 -5.04 -9.05
C GLU A 128 -30.25 -4.20 -7.87
N GLU A 129 -30.39 -4.73 -6.64
CA GLU A 129 -29.86 -4.10 -5.43
C GLU A 129 -28.32 -3.96 -5.47
N MET A 130 -27.62 -5.04 -5.86
CA MET A 130 -26.15 -5.02 -5.98
C MET A 130 -25.68 -4.02 -7.04
N PHE A 131 -26.43 -3.84 -8.10
CA PHE A 131 -26.12 -2.88 -9.17
C PHE A 131 -26.18 -1.45 -8.65
N LEU A 132 -27.28 -1.06 -7.98
CA LEU A 132 -27.45 0.31 -7.46
C LEU A 132 -26.41 0.65 -6.40
N LEU A 133 -26.20 -0.25 -5.43
CA LEU A 133 -25.20 -0.05 -4.39
C LEU A 133 -23.77 -0.06 -4.95
N GLY A 134 -23.50 -0.93 -5.92
CA GLY A 134 -22.19 -1.12 -6.50
C GLY A 134 -21.71 0.08 -7.31
N VAL A 135 -22.56 0.67 -8.12
CA VAL A 135 -22.24 1.88 -8.90
C VAL A 135 -21.82 3.03 -7.96
N THR A 136 -22.60 3.24 -6.90
CA THR A 136 -22.30 4.28 -5.91
C THR A 136 -20.99 3.98 -5.15
N ALA A 137 -20.82 2.72 -4.73
CA ALA A 137 -19.62 2.29 -4.01
C ALA A 137 -18.36 2.46 -4.87
N LEU A 138 -18.38 2.04 -6.15
CA LEU A 138 -17.21 2.14 -7.04
C LEU A 138 -16.77 3.59 -7.24
N ARG A 139 -17.70 4.53 -7.40
CA ARG A 139 -17.38 5.95 -7.54
C ARG A 139 -16.71 6.50 -6.27
N ILE A 140 -17.30 6.28 -5.10
CA ILE A 140 -16.76 6.79 -3.84
C ILE A 140 -15.39 6.17 -3.54
N LEU A 141 -15.28 4.85 -3.68
CA LEU A 141 -14.04 4.12 -3.38
C LEU A 141 -12.93 4.41 -4.41
N GLY A 142 -13.28 4.67 -5.67
CA GLY A 142 -12.35 5.07 -6.71
C GLY A 142 -11.55 6.32 -6.36
N LEU A 143 -12.16 7.30 -5.66
CA LEU A 143 -11.49 8.52 -5.22
C LEU A 143 -10.27 8.26 -4.32
N SER A 144 -10.25 7.13 -3.61
CA SER A 144 -9.15 6.77 -2.72
C SER A 144 -7.90 6.25 -3.46
N PHE A 145 -7.99 5.88 -4.73
CA PHE A 145 -6.92 5.18 -5.46
C PHE A 145 -5.64 5.99 -5.61
N VAL A 146 -5.74 7.29 -5.85
CA VAL A 146 -4.57 8.16 -5.97
C VAL A 146 -3.81 8.24 -4.66
N PHE A 147 -4.53 8.46 -3.56
CA PHE A 147 -3.94 8.55 -2.21
C PHE A 147 -3.36 7.20 -1.78
N GLY A 148 -4.08 6.12 -2.02
CA GLY A 148 -3.62 4.77 -1.71
C GLY A 148 -2.37 4.37 -2.51
N GLY A 149 -2.28 4.74 -3.79
CA GLY A 149 -1.08 4.51 -4.61
C GLY A 149 0.16 5.19 -4.02
N ILE A 150 0.04 6.44 -3.57
CA ILE A 150 1.11 7.19 -2.92
C ILE A 150 1.46 6.59 -1.55
N SER A 151 0.46 6.21 -0.75
CA SER A 151 0.68 5.53 0.54
C SER A 151 1.46 4.24 0.38
N VAL A 152 1.10 3.41 -0.61
CA VAL A 152 1.81 2.16 -0.92
C VAL A 152 3.26 2.45 -1.31
N MET A 153 3.49 3.39 -2.25
CA MET A 153 4.83 3.77 -2.67
C MET A 153 5.70 4.20 -1.48
N THR A 154 5.13 5.00 -0.57
CA THR A 154 5.84 5.44 0.64
C THR A 154 6.29 4.27 1.52
N CYS A 155 5.43 3.25 1.70
CA CYS A 155 5.79 2.05 2.43
C CYS A 155 6.98 1.31 1.79
N TYR A 156 7.00 1.17 0.47
CA TYR A 156 8.09 0.52 -0.26
C TYR A 156 9.38 1.33 -0.25
N ALA A 157 9.29 2.67 -0.34
CA ALA A 157 10.46 3.55 -0.18
C ALA A 157 11.10 3.39 1.21
N LEU A 158 10.29 3.34 2.27
CA LEU A 158 10.76 3.09 3.63
C LEU A 158 11.40 1.71 3.81
N GLN A 159 10.88 0.68 3.13
CA GLN A 159 11.53 -0.64 3.08
C GLN A 159 12.89 -0.57 2.39
N GLY A 160 13.01 0.19 1.30
CA GLY A 160 14.28 0.45 0.62
C GLY A 160 15.31 1.15 1.52
N PHE A 161 14.86 1.97 2.49
CA PHE A 161 15.69 2.54 3.55
C PHE A 161 15.91 1.58 4.75
N SER A 162 15.57 0.30 4.61
CA SER A 162 15.62 -0.68 5.70
C SER A 162 14.77 -0.33 6.93
N ARG A 163 13.75 0.53 6.76
CA ARG A 163 12.82 0.97 7.82
C ARG A 163 11.51 0.19 7.78
N GLY A 164 11.59 -1.15 7.81
CA GLY A 164 10.44 -2.04 7.71
C GLY A 164 9.38 -1.81 8.80
N ILE A 165 9.77 -1.48 10.03
CA ILE A 165 8.83 -1.19 11.13
C ILE A 165 8.00 0.07 10.84
N ALA A 166 8.61 1.11 10.26
CA ALA A 166 7.88 2.32 9.90
C ALA A 166 6.87 2.05 8.77
N SER A 167 7.26 1.26 7.77
CA SER A 167 6.36 0.80 6.71
C SER A 167 5.18 -0.01 7.28
N LEU A 168 5.44 -0.91 8.23
CA LEU A 168 4.41 -1.67 8.94
C LEU A 168 3.43 -0.75 9.68
N LEU A 169 3.94 0.24 10.43
CA LEU A 169 3.09 1.19 11.18
C LEU A 169 2.19 2.00 10.25
N ILE A 170 2.71 2.51 9.12
CA ILE A 170 1.90 3.23 8.12
C ILE A 170 0.83 2.31 7.53
N SER A 171 1.16 1.07 7.21
CA SER A 171 0.19 0.10 6.72
C SER A 171 -0.88 -0.25 7.75
N ALA A 172 -0.51 -0.39 9.03
CA ALA A 172 -1.43 -0.63 10.12
C ALA A 172 -2.37 0.57 10.36
N LEU A 173 -1.82 1.80 10.35
CA LEU A 173 -2.61 3.02 10.43
C LEU A 173 -3.66 3.08 9.32
N ARG A 174 -3.25 2.86 8.09
CA ARG A 174 -4.09 2.92 6.90
C ARG A 174 -5.24 1.93 6.93
N GLN A 175 -4.96 0.67 7.24
CA GLN A 175 -5.89 -0.44 7.02
C GLN A 175 -6.67 -0.84 8.28
N VAL A 176 -6.10 -0.65 9.45
CA VAL A 176 -6.70 -1.17 10.70
C VAL A 176 -7.00 -0.04 11.67
N ILE A 177 -5.99 0.76 12.03
CA ILE A 177 -6.11 1.71 13.16
C ILE A 177 -7.01 2.90 12.82
N ILE A 178 -6.95 3.41 11.58
CA ILE A 178 -7.80 4.54 11.16
C ILE A 178 -9.06 4.02 10.46
N LEU A 179 -8.91 3.12 9.48
CA LEU A 179 -10.03 2.72 8.63
C LEU A 179 -11.14 2.02 9.40
N LEU A 180 -10.84 1.00 10.22
CA LEU A 180 -11.90 0.21 10.87
C LEU A 180 -12.72 1.01 11.90
N PRO A 181 -12.12 1.80 12.82
CA PRO A 181 -12.89 2.66 13.70
C PRO A 181 -13.69 3.71 12.94
N LEU A 182 -13.08 4.32 11.92
CA LEU A 182 -13.73 5.34 11.11
C LEU A 182 -14.91 4.76 10.33
N ALA A 183 -14.75 3.56 9.72
CA ALA A 183 -15.84 2.86 9.03
C ALA A 183 -16.98 2.50 9.98
N SER A 184 -16.67 2.09 11.21
CA SER A 184 -17.70 1.80 12.24
C SER A 184 -18.47 3.08 12.65
N ILE A 185 -17.76 4.20 12.86
CA ILE A 185 -18.39 5.47 13.26
C ILE A 185 -19.21 6.02 12.09
N MET A 186 -18.61 6.17 10.92
CA MET A 186 -19.29 6.74 9.74
C MET A 186 -20.41 5.83 9.24
N GLY A 187 -20.26 4.50 9.37
CA GLY A 187 -21.33 3.55 9.08
C GLY A 187 -22.56 3.75 9.95
N LYS A 188 -22.39 4.05 11.24
CA LYS A 188 -23.51 4.37 12.16
C LYS A 188 -24.14 5.73 11.86
N MET A 189 -23.39 6.71 11.39
CA MET A 189 -23.87 8.07 11.12
C MET A 189 -24.52 8.23 9.75
N MET A 190 -23.96 7.62 8.72
CA MET A 190 -24.32 7.82 7.32
C MET A 190 -24.76 6.54 6.60
N GLY A 191 -24.94 5.45 7.35
CA GLY A 191 -25.25 4.15 6.76
C GLY A 191 -24.11 3.58 5.93
N ILE A 192 -24.44 2.75 4.95
CA ILE A 192 -23.46 2.05 4.10
C ILE A 192 -22.52 3.02 3.35
N ASN A 193 -23.01 4.18 2.92
CA ASN A 193 -22.20 5.18 2.24
C ASN A 193 -21.11 5.74 3.15
N GLY A 194 -21.35 5.81 4.46
CA GLY A 194 -20.33 6.19 5.44
C GLY A 194 -19.14 5.23 5.45
N ILE A 195 -19.39 3.92 5.27
CA ILE A 195 -18.31 2.93 5.17
C ILE A 195 -17.47 3.20 3.91
N TRP A 196 -18.09 3.52 2.76
CA TRP A 196 -17.35 3.81 1.54
C TRP A 196 -16.51 5.09 1.66
N TRP A 197 -17.06 6.16 2.24
CA TRP A 197 -16.33 7.40 2.48
C TRP A 197 -15.17 7.24 3.48
N SER A 198 -15.26 6.30 4.41
CA SER A 198 -14.20 6.06 5.38
C SER A 198 -12.88 5.65 4.72
N PHE A 199 -12.91 4.98 3.57
CA PHE A 199 -11.71 4.64 2.80
C PHE A 199 -10.98 5.89 2.29
N LEU A 200 -11.71 6.84 1.70
CA LEU A 200 -11.12 8.09 1.21
C LEU A 200 -10.51 8.89 2.35
N VAL A 201 -11.22 9.05 3.46
CA VAL A 201 -10.73 9.80 4.63
C VAL A 201 -9.50 9.11 5.23
N SER A 202 -9.54 7.79 5.42
CA SER A 202 -8.41 7.03 5.94
C SER A 202 -7.17 7.14 5.05
N GLU A 203 -7.31 7.00 3.73
CA GLU A 203 -6.19 7.14 2.78
C GLU A 203 -5.63 8.56 2.77
N THR A 204 -6.48 9.59 2.80
CA THR A 204 -6.06 11.00 2.81
C THR A 204 -5.27 11.33 4.07
N VAL A 205 -5.76 10.91 5.24
CA VAL A 205 -5.06 11.13 6.51
C VAL A 205 -3.73 10.38 6.53
N THR A 206 -3.74 9.11 6.10
CA THR A 206 -2.53 8.28 6.13
C THR A 206 -1.47 8.78 5.15
N VAL A 207 -1.85 9.21 3.94
CA VAL A 207 -0.87 9.72 2.96
C VAL A 207 -0.16 10.98 3.48
N ALA A 208 -0.87 11.85 4.21
CA ALA A 208 -0.26 13.02 4.82
C ALA A 208 0.83 12.62 5.84
N PHE A 209 0.51 11.70 6.76
CA PHE A 209 1.49 11.16 7.70
C PHE A 209 2.65 10.44 6.99
N ALA A 210 2.34 9.64 5.97
CA ALA A 210 3.32 8.85 5.24
C ALA A 210 4.34 9.75 4.51
N ILE A 211 3.89 10.81 3.82
CA ILE A 211 4.76 11.76 3.12
C ILE A 211 5.64 12.54 4.11
N ILE A 212 5.07 13.02 5.22
CA ILE A 212 5.84 13.72 6.25
C ILE A 212 6.94 12.81 6.79
N TYR A 213 6.59 11.57 7.16
CA TYR A 213 7.55 10.62 7.70
C TYR A 213 8.62 10.23 6.67
N LEU A 214 8.23 10.02 5.40
CA LEU A 214 9.19 9.74 4.32
C LEU A 214 10.17 10.89 4.14
N GLY A 215 9.71 12.15 4.16
CA GLY A 215 10.58 13.32 4.06
C GLY A 215 11.59 13.42 5.21
N ILE A 216 11.17 13.09 6.43
CA ILE A 216 12.06 13.04 7.61
C ILE A 216 13.08 11.89 7.44
N ALA A 217 12.62 10.71 7.01
CA ALA A 217 13.46 9.55 6.80
C ALA A 217 14.49 9.79 5.70
N GLU A 218 14.05 10.31 4.56
CA GLU A 218 14.91 10.68 3.43
C GLU A 218 15.98 11.69 3.85
N LYS A 219 15.60 12.79 4.50
CA LYS A 219 16.54 13.80 4.97
C LYS A 219 17.59 13.21 5.92
N LYS A 220 17.19 12.34 6.83
CA LYS A 220 18.10 11.69 7.78
C LYS A 220 19.09 10.76 7.06
N GLU A 221 18.62 9.92 6.13
CA GLU A 221 19.48 9.00 5.38
C GLU A 221 20.45 9.76 4.46
N LEU A 222 19.95 10.78 3.75
CA LEU A 222 20.80 11.56 2.86
C LEU A 222 21.85 12.40 3.60
N SER A 223 21.53 12.94 4.79
CA SER A 223 22.51 13.63 5.63
C SER A 223 23.57 12.67 6.15
N PHE A 224 23.19 11.45 6.51
CA PHE A 224 24.12 10.41 6.92
C PHE A 224 25.07 9.99 5.78
N LEU A 225 24.54 9.80 4.56
CA LEU A 225 25.35 9.49 3.39
C LEU A 225 26.36 10.61 3.07
N ALA A 226 25.96 11.87 3.24
CA ALA A 226 26.84 13.02 3.02
C ALA A 226 27.96 13.16 4.06
N SER A 227 27.77 12.62 5.25
CA SER A 227 28.77 12.65 6.34
C SER A 227 29.80 11.52 6.28
N MET A 228 29.63 10.51 5.43
CA MET A 228 30.55 9.39 5.29
C MET A 228 31.78 9.80 4.44
N PRO A 229 33.02 9.50 4.89
CA PRO A 229 34.23 9.71 4.09
C PRO A 229 34.19 8.89 2.79
N LEU A 230 34.75 9.46 1.70
CA LEU A 230 34.79 8.82 0.38
C LEU A 230 35.71 7.59 0.30
N GLU A 231 36.62 7.40 1.27
CA GLU A 231 37.67 6.37 1.22
C GLU A 231 37.21 4.94 1.58
N GLN A 232 36.03 4.73 2.13
CA GLN A 232 35.56 3.38 2.51
C GLN A 232 34.82 2.63 1.40
N SER A 233 34.75 3.17 0.20
CA SER A 233 33.96 2.62 -0.91
C SER A 233 34.70 1.57 -1.78
N ILE A 234 35.96 1.25 -1.52
CA ILE A 234 36.77 0.36 -2.39
C ILE A 234 37.24 -0.92 -1.67
N ALA A 235 36.94 -1.09 -0.38
CA ALA A 235 37.50 -2.16 0.44
C ALA A 235 36.51 -3.22 0.95
N GLU A 236 35.26 -3.26 0.48
CA GLU A 236 34.28 -4.36 0.71
C GLU A 236 33.68 -4.78 -0.66
#